data_2439416bb121971ce9892b9da17cd3f7
#
_entry.id   2439416bb121971ce9892b9da17cd3f7
#
_cell.length_a   1.000
_cell.length_b   1.000
_cell.length_c   1.000
_cell.angle_alpha   90.00
_cell.angle_beta   90.00
_cell.angle_gamma   90.00
#
_symmetry.space_group_name_H-M   'P 1'
#
loop_
_entity.id
_entity.type
_entity.pdbx_description
1 polymer ?
#
loop_
_entity_poly.entity_id
_entity_poly.type
_entity_poly.pdbx_seq_one_letter_code
_entity_poly.pdbx_strand_id
1 'polypeptide(L)'
;LIPDPEKVRVWEARAPAYDRLCRRWEIFSQLSNHLIDLLPASLQGPVLDIGAGAGLTSKILLARYPYCQAILIEPSEAMLDIARANLAGRPAKFLAMGLDRAAEHDLHAVAALASASMQFLDLEPAFATLARIIAPGGYVAFNLWWHHWEETAKRAMEGWRDVAESVCREAQLPLHVLPSRTPIPKTRIELTNASRRHGFELLSEHRDEYPTPIGFGVDFQAMEPNWPVKGCAPEVREALLTRIHELAQGKLEPLVSTRFLLQRTTEGR
;
A
#
# COMPACT_ATOMS: atom_id res chain seq x y z
N LEU A 1 15.83 -9.71 -4.99
CA LEU A 1 15.84 -8.39 -5.62
C LEU A 1 15.95 -7.33 -4.53
N ILE A 2 17.08 -6.64 -4.50
CA ILE A 2 17.30 -5.49 -3.61
C ILE A 2 16.24 -4.44 -3.99
N PRO A 3 15.50 -3.87 -3.02
CA PRO A 3 14.59 -2.78 -3.33
C PRO A 3 15.35 -1.73 -4.14
N ASP A 4 14.76 -1.31 -5.25
CA ASP A 4 15.36 -0.28 -6.09
C ASP A 4 15.73 0.94 -5.23
N PRO A 5 17.01 1.30 -5.08
CA PRO A 5 17.42 2.37 -4.18
C PRO A 5 16.77 3.72 -4.52
N GLU A 6 16.43 3.94 -5.79
CA GLU A 6 15.71 5.16 -6.20
C GLU A 6 14.28 5.16 -5.67
N LYS A 7 13.59 4.03 -5.71
CA LYS A 7 12.24 3.90 -5.13
C LYS A 7 12.26 4.10 -3.61
N VAL A 8 13.26 3.56 -2.92
CA VAL A 8 13.43 3.77 -1.48
C VAL A 8 13.60 5.26 -1.17
N ARG A 9 14.49 5.95 -1.87
CA ARG A 9 14.72 7.41 -1.70
C ARG A 9 13.45 8.24 -1.91
N VAL A 10 12.61 7.84 -2.87
CA VAL A 10 11.33 8.51 -3.11
C VAL A 10 10.42 8.38 -1.90
N TRP A 11 10.31 7.20 -1.29
CA TRP A 11 9.49 6.98 -0.10
C TRP A 11 10.10 7.61 1.15
N GLU A 12 11.44 7.64 1.27
CA GLU A 12 12.14 8.42 2.31
C GLU A 12 11.68 9.88 2.31
N ALA A 13 11.74 10.52 1.14
CA ALA A 13 11.37 11.93 0.99
C ALA A 13 9.87 12.17 1.24
N ARG A 14 9.02 11.20 0.95
CA ARG A 14 7.56 11.30 1.10
C ARG A 14 7.04 10.96 2.50
N ALA A 15 7.84 10.34 3.35
CA ALA A 15 7.36 9.75 4.58
C ALA A 15 6.51 10.69 5.46
N PRO A 16 6.90 11.96 5.73
CA PRO A 16 6.07 12.86 6.51
C PRO A 16 4.76 13.26 5.81
N ALA A 17 4.79 13.42 4.49
CA ALA A 17 3.60 13.78 3.70
C ALA A 17 2.63 12.61 3.61
N TYR A 18 3.15 11.39 3.46
CA TYR A 18 2.35 10.16 3.43
C TYR A 18 1.68 9.88 4.77
N ASP A 19 2.37 10.06 5.89
CA ASP A 19 1.75 9.91 7.23
C ASP A 19 0.60 10.90 7.43
N ARG A 20 0.78 12.18 7.04
CA ARG A 20 -0.32 13.16 7.06
C ARG A 20 -1.48 12.75 6.16
N LEU A 21 -1.20 12.21 4.98
CA LEU A 21 -2.22 11.71 4.06
C LEU A 21 -3.03 10.58 4.69
N CYS A 22 -2.36 9.60 5.29
CA CYS A 22 -3.01 8.47 5.97
C CYS A 22 -3.87 8.91 7.17
N ARG A 23 -3.50 9.99 7.86
CA ARG A 23 -4.29 10.56 8.96
C ARG A 23 -5.49 11.37 8.48
N ARG A 24 -5.35 12.03 7.34
CA ARG A 24 -6.39 12.89 6.78
C ARG A 24 -7.52 12.10 6.12
N TRP A 25 -7.17 11.02 5.44
CA TRP A 25 -8.09 10.27 4.59
C TRP A 25 -8.31 8.85 5.14
N GLU A 26 -9.57 8.52 5.41
CA GLU A 26 -9.95 7.23 6.00
C GLU A 26 -9.72 6.03 5.07
N ILE A 27 -9.52 6.25 3.79
CA ILE A 27 -9.37 5.18 2.81
C ILE A 27 -8.28 4.16 3.18
N PHE A 28 -7.14 4.61 3.70
CA PHE A 28 -6.08 3.68 4.10
C PHE A 28 -6.46 2.83 5.32
N SER A 29 -7.19 3.42 6.28
CA SER A 29 -7.69 2.67 7.43
C SER A 29 -8.79 1.69 7.02
N GLN A 30 -9.65 2.05 6.07
CA GLN A 30 -10.67 1.16 5.51
C GLN A 30 -10.02 -0.02 4.79
N LEU A 31 -9.06 0.22 3.90
CA LEU A 31 -8.30 -0.83 3.21
C LEU A 31 -7.62 -1.79 4.20
N SER A 32 -6.96 -1.25 5.23
CA SER A 32 -6.29 -2.07 6.26
C SER A 32 -7.29 -2.86 7.10
N ASN A 33 -8.41 -2.27 7.50
CA ASN A 33 -9.46 -2.98 8.24
C ASN A 33 -10.04 -4.13 7.43
N HIS A 34 -10.44 -3.90 6.18
CA HIS A 34 -11.01 -4.94 5.32
C HIS A 34 -9.98 -6.04 5.00
N LEU A 35 -8.69 -5.72 4.98
CA LEU A 35 -7.65 -6.72 4.83
C LEU A 35 -7.53 -7.59 6.08
N ILE A 36 -7.53 -6.98 7.25
CA ILE A 36 -7.45 -7.66 8.55
C ILE A 36 -8.72 -8.50 8.81
N ASP A 37 -9.90 -8.10 8.29
CA ASP A 37 -11.15 -8.86 8.38
C ASP A 37 -11.08 -10.24 7.71
N LEU A 38 -10.12 -10.45 6.80
CA LEU A 38 -9.91 -11.76 6.18
C LEU A 38 -9.24 -12.78 7.13
N LEU A 39 -8.55 -12.31 8.16
CA LEU A 39 -7.83 -13.17 9.08
C LEU A 39 -8.77 -13.85 10.07
N PRO A 40 -8.47 -15.10 10.49
CA PRO A 40 -9.25 -15.80 11.50
C PRO A 40 -9.30 -15.03 12.83
N ALA A 41 -10.46 -14.95 13.45
CA ALA A 41 -10.64 -14.26 14.74
C ALA A 41 -9.77 -14.84 15.88
N SER A 42 -9.36 -16.11 15.76
CA SER A 42 -8.50 -16.81 16.73
C SER A 42 -6.99 -16.62 16.48
N LEU A 43 -6.61 -15.72 15.55
CA LEU A 43 -5.20 -15.53 15.19
C LEU A 43 -4.38 -15.05 16.41
N GLN A 44 -3.25 -15.72 16.65
CA GLN A 44 -2.31 -15.43 17.72
C GLN A 44 -0.89 -15.66 17.24
N GLY A 45 0.08 -14.86 17.71
CA GLY A 45 1.48 -14.99 17.37
C GLY A 45 2.00 -13.87 16.43
N PRO A 46 3.22 -14.06 15.88
CA PRO A 46 3.84 -13.04 15.03
C PRO A 46 3.11 -12.89 13.69
N VAL A 47 2.83 -11.65 13.30
CA VAL A 47 2.25 -11.27 12.01
C VAL A 47 3.20 -10.32 11.28
N LEU A 48 3.54 -10.66 10.05
CA LEU A 48 4.39 -9.86 9.19
C LEU A 48 3.55 -8.74 8.54
N ASP A 49 4.05 -7.50 8.57
CA ASP A 49 3.49 -6.36 7.82
C ASP A 49 4.49 -5.96 6.74
N ILE A 50 4.16 -6.24 5.48
CA ILE A 50 5.07 -6.10 4.33
C ILE A 50 4.86 -4.75 3.65
N GLY A 51 5.92 -3.95 3.56
CA GLY A 51 5.83 -2.57 3.12
C GLY A 51 4.98 -1.77 4.11
N ALA A 52 5.30 -1.90 5.39
CA ALA A 52 4.50 -1.41 6.51
C ALA A 52 4.31 0.12 6.52
N GLY A 53 5.17 0.87 5.79
CA GLY A 53 5.13 2.32 5.75
C GLY A 53 5.17 2.93 7.15
N ALA A 54 4.25 3.84 7.45
CA ALA A 54 4.10 4.48 8.75
C ALA A 54 3.43 3.60 9.84
N GLY A 55 3.21 2.30 9.57
CA GLY A 55 2.72 1.32 10.55
C GLY A 55 1.21 1.32 10.80
N LEU A 56 0.40 1.90 9.90
CA LEU A 56 -1.05 2.00 10.09
C LEU A 56 -1.72 0.61 10.18
N THR A 57 -1.40 -0.31 9.27
CA THR A 57 -1.94 -1.67 9.26
C THR A 57 -1.60 -2.42 10.53
N SER A 58 -0.33 -2.37 10.96
CA SER A 58 0.13 -2.95 12.22
C SER A 58 -0.58 -2.36 13.44
N LYS A 59 -0.84 -1.04 13.44
CA LYS A 59 -1.59 -0.37 14.53
C LYS A 59 -3.01 -0.89 14.67
N ILE A 60 -3.71 -1.08 13.55
CA ILE A 60 -5.07 -1.62 13.50
C ILE A 60 -5.06 -3.11 13.90
N LEU A 61 -4.11 -3.89 13.37
CA LEU A 61 -3.92 -5.30 13.72
C LEU A 61 -3.78 -5.48 15.24
N LEU A 62 -2.84 -4.76 15.88
CA LEU A 62 -2.54 -4.90 17.30
C LEU A 62 -3.66 -4.37 18.22
N ALA A 63 -4.54 -3.52 17.70
CA ALA A 63 -5.75 -3.12 18.42
C ALA A 63 -6.82 -4.22 18.41
N ARG A 64 -6.90 -4.99 17.33
CA ARG A 64 -7.91 -6.06 17.13
C ARG A 64 -7.45 -7.42 17.67
N TYR A 65 -6.16 -7.73 17.58
CA TYR A 65 -5.54 -9.00 17.96
C TYR A 65 -4.51 -8.78 19.07
N PRO A 66 -4.93 -8.72 20.35
CA PRO A 66 -4.05 -8.37 21.48
C PRO A 66 -2.97 -9.42 21.76
N TYR A 67 -3.11 -10.64 21.25
CA TYR A 67 -2.14 -11.73 21.40
C TYR A 67 -1.21 -11.88 20.19
N CYS A 68 -1.26 -10.94 19.24
CA CYS A 68 -0.33 -10.86 18.11
C CYS A 68 0.85 -9.95 18.44
N GLN A 69 1.95 -10.18 17.73
CA GLN A 69 3.10 -9.30 17.63
C GLN A 69 3.25 -8.88 16.16
N ALA A 70 3.44 -7.62 15.88
CA ALA A 70 3.71 -7.15 14.52
C ALA A 70 5.20 -7.18 14.21
N ILE A 71 5.57 -7.71 13.04
CA ILE A 71 6.93 -7.62 12.48
C ILE A 71 6.83 -6.78 11.21
N LEU A 72 7.26 -5.52 11.31
CA LEU A 72 7.19 -4.56 10.21
C LEU A 72 8.44 -4.71 9.34
N ILE A 73 8.24 -4.97 8.04
CA ILE A 73 9.28 -4.96 7.01
C ILE A 73 9.02 -3.75 6.11
N GLU A 74 9.93 -2.79 6.11
CA GLU A 74 9.84 -1.56 5.35
C GLU A 74 11.24 -1.09 4.98
N PRO A 75 11.59 -0.91 3.70
CA PRO A 75 12.93 -0.48 3.32
C PRO A 75 13.25 0.98 3.63
N SER A 76 12.23 1.84 3.85
CA SER A 76 12.42 3.25 4.20
C SER A 76 12.58 3.43 5.71
N GLU A 77 13.76 3.87 6.16
CA GLU A 77 14.00 4.15 7.57
C GLU A 77 13.16 5.33 8.06
N ALA A 78 12.95 6.36 7.23
CA ALA A 78 12.08 7.48 7.59
C ALA A 78 10.62 7.06 7.82
N MET A 79 10.11 6.08 7.06
CA MET A 79 8.80 5.47 7.33
C MET A 79 8.80 4.70 8.65
N LEU A 80 9.85 3.91 8.91
CA LEU A 80 9.95 3.15 10.15
C LEU A 80 10.08 4.03 11.38
N ASP A 81 10.72 5.19 11.29
CA ASP A 81 10.79 6.15 12.41
C ASP A 81 9.39 6.65 12.79
N ILE A 82 8.56 6.94 11.79
CA ILE A 82 7.16 7.29 12.02
C ILE A 82 6.39 6.10 12.58
N ALA A 83 6.62 4.90 12.07
CA ALA A 83 5.97 3.67 12.56
C ALA A 83 6.35 3.38 14.02
N ARG A 84 7.62 3.57 14.43
CA ARG A 84 8.07 3.46 15.82
C ARG A 84 7.30 4.41 16.74
N ALA A 85 7.10 5.65 16.31
CA ALA A 85 6.31 6.62 17.08
C ALA A 85 4.82 6.22 17.13
N ASN A 86 4.24 5.77 16.00
CA ASN A 86 2.83 5.36 15.94
C ASN A 86 2.51 4.10 16.73
N LEU A 87 3.50 3.24 16.95
CA LEU A 87 3.39 1.94 17.64
C LEU A 87 4.11 1.92 19.00
N ALA A 88 4.45 3.09 19.56
CA ALA A 88 5.13 3.19 20.85
C ALA A 88 4.37 2.40 21.94
N GLY A 89 5.09 1.54 22.68
CA GLY A 89 4.51 0.69 23.71
C GLY A 89 3.69 -0.51 23.21
N ARG A 90 3.65 -0.78 21.90
CA ARG A 90 2.98 -1.95 21.32
C ARG A 90 4.00 -3.06 21.03
N PRO A 91 3.58 -4.34 20.99
CA PRO A 91 4.45 -5.47 20.66
C PRO A 91 4.79 -5.47 19.15
N ALA A 92 5.76 -4.64 18.76
CA ALA A 92 6.18 -4.48 17.38
C ALA A 92 7.70 -4.58 17.23
N LYS A 93 8.16 -5.27 16.17
CA LYS A 93 9.55 -5.35 15.72
C LYS A 93 9.67 -4.64 14.38
N PHE A 94 10.72 -3.84 14.20
CA PHE A 94 10.92 -3.01 13.00
C PHE A 94 12.19 -3.44 12.28
N LEU A 95 12.08 -3.72 10.98
CA LEU A 95 13.16 -4.22 10.15
C LEU A 95 13.29 -3.36 8.89
N ALA A 96 14.39 -2.59 8.82
CA ALA A 96 14.70 -1.71 7.68
C ALA A 96 15.23 -2.53 6.49
N MET A 97 14.34 -3.23 5.79
CA MET A 97 14.71 -4.08 4.65
C MET A 97 13.53 -4.34 3.72
N GLY A 98 13.81 -4.82 2.52
CA GLY A 98 12.81 -5.38 1.63
C GLY A 98 12.45 -6.83 2.02
N LEU A 99 11.32 -7.31 1.52
CA LEU A 99 10.86 -8.70 1.73
C LEU A 99 11.87 -9.73 1.22
N ASP A 100 12.61 -9.42 0.16
CA ASP A 100 13.65 -10.27 -0.43
C ASP A 100 14.74 -10.67 0.57
N ARG A 101 15.10 -9.77 1.48
CA ARG A 101 16.09 -10.03 2.53
C ARG A 101 15.52 -10.71 3.78
N ALA A 102 14.21 -10.71 3.92
CA ALA A 102 13.56 -11.27 5.10
C ALA A 102 13.85 -12.77 5.30
N ALA A 103 14.12 -13.51 4.22
CA ALA A 103 14.50 -14.91 4.28
C ALA A 103 15.91 -15.16 4.85
N GLU A 104 16.76 -14.14 4.94
CA GLU A 104 18.09 -14.20 5.56
C GLU A 104 18.01 -14.11 7.09
N HIS A 105 16.86 -13.70 7.61
CA HIS A 105 16.59 -13.60 9.03
C HIS A 105 15.77 -14.80 9.51
N ASP A 106 16.01 -15.22 10.74
CA ASP A 106 15.21 -16.28 11.39
C ASP A 106 13.85 -15.70 11.80
N LEU A 107 12.97 -15.54 10.80
CA LEU A 107 11.62 -15.02 10.97
C LEU A 107 10.60 -16.15 10.83
N HIS A 108 9.71 -16.21 11.82
CA HIS A 108 8.56 -17.12 11.80
C HIS A 108 7.30 -16.31 12.07
N ALA A 109 6.28 -16.48 11.22
CA ALA A 109 5.02 -15.78 11.36
C ALA A 109 3.83 -16.70 11.08
N VAL A 110 2.72 -16.44 11.76
CA VAL A 110 1.45 -17.14 11.55
C VAL A 110 0.62 -16.52 10.43
N ALA A 111 0.90 -15.27 10.12
CA ALA A 111 0.29 -14.58 8.97
C ALA A 111 1.19 -13.46 8.44
N ALA A 112 0.92 -13.05 7.21
CA ALA A 112 1.46 -11.83 6.61
C ALA A 112 0.34 -10.95 6.08
N LEU A 113 0.52 -9.65 6.21
CA LEU A 113 -0.31 -8.59 5.64
C LEU A 113 0.51 -7.77 4.65
N ALA A 114 -0.09 -7.35 3.54
CA ALA A 114 0.52 -6.42 2.58
C ALA A 114 -0.54 -5.45 2.07
N SER A 115 -0.76 -4.37 2.81
CA SER A 115 -1.73 -3.34 2.46
C SER A 115 -1.12 -2.35 1.47
N ALA A 116 -1.64 -2.35 0.23
CA ALA A 116 -1.18 -1.48 -0.86
C ALA A 116 0.35 -1.55 -1.13
N SER A 117 0.98 -2.71 -0.90
CA SER A 117 2.41 -2.91 -1.08
C SER A 117 2.78 -4.07 -2.01
N MET A 118 1.94 -5.10 -2.11
CA MET A 118 2.21 -6.30 -2.93
C MET A 118 2.38 -5.99 -4.42
N GLN A 119 1.78 -4.90 -4.92
CA GLN A 119 1.94 -4.45 -6.30
C GLN A 119 3.39 -4.07 -6.67
N PHE A 120 4.22 -3.73 -5.69
CA PHE A 120 5.61 -3.35 -5.90
C PHE A 120 6.58 -4.53 -5.90
N LEU A 121 6.09 -5.74 -5.59
CA LEU A 121 6.90 -6.95 -5.46
C LEU A 121 6.77 -7.84 -6.69
N ASP A 122 7.84 -8.54 -7.03
CA ASP A 122 7.78 -9.65 -7.97
C ASP A 122 7.17 -10.86 -7.28
N LEU A 123 6.13 -11.45 -7.86
CA LEU A 123 5.32 -12.50 -7.21
C LEU A 123 6.12 -13.74 -6.86
N GLU A 124 6.97 -14.22 -7.79
CA GLU A 124 7.75 -15.46 -7.57
C GLU A 124 8.68 -15.36 -6.37
N PRO A 125 9.63 -14.39 -6.31
CA PRO A 125 10.51 -14.27 -5.14
C PRO A 125 9.76 -13.89 -3.87
N ALA A 126 8.64 -13.13 -3.98
CA ALA A 126 7.83 -12.79 -2.82
C ALA A 126 7.21 -14.04 -2.18
N PHE A 127 6.55 -14.90 -2.97
CA PHE A 127 5.96 -16.12 -2.45
C PHE A 127 7.01 -17.15 -2.01
N ALA A 128 8.17 -17.25 -2.68
CA ALA A 128 9.29 -18.05 -2.24
C ALA A 128 9.78 -17.64 -0.83
N THR A 129 9.91 -16.35 -0.59
CA THR A 129 10.30 -15.82 0.73
C THR A 129 9.21 -16.07 1.77
N LEU A 130 7.94 -15.79 1.44
CA LEU A 130 6.82 -16.02 2.34
C LEU A 130 6.67 -17.49 2.73
N ALA A 131 6.93 -18.43 1.80
CA ALA A 131 6.91 -19.85 2.08
C ALA A 131 7.98 -20.30 3.10
N ARG A 132 9.04 -19.53 3.31
CA ARG A 132 10.05 -19.81 4.34
C ARG A 132 9.66 -19.27 5.71
N ILE A 133 8.92 -18.17 5.74
CA ILE A 133 8.61 -17.38 6.95
C ILE A 133 7.27 -17.81 7.55
N ILE A 134 6.24 -17.98 6.71
CA ILE A 134 4.88 -18.28 7.17
C ILE A 134 4.79 -19.75 7.58
N ALA A 135 4.28 -20.02 8.77
CA ALA A 135 4.07 -21.38 9.27
C ALA A 135 3.10 -22.17 8.37
N PRO A 136 3.24 -23.51 8.25
CA PRO A 136 2.23 -24.34 7.60
C PRO A 136 0.84 -24.09 8.20
N GLY A 137 -0.18 -23.93 7.36
CA GLY A 137 -1.53 -23.51 7.78
C GLY A 137 -1.69 -22.01 8.05
N GLY A 138 -0.61 -21.22 8.02
CA GLY A 138 -0.64 -19.76 8.18
C GLY A 138 -1.18 -19.02 6.96
N TYR A 139 -1.40 -17.75 7.09
CA TYR A 139 -2.17 -16.94 6.15
C TYR A 139 -1.33 -15.84 5.50
N VAL A 140 -1.68 -15.48 4.26
CA VAL A 140 -1.17 -14.27 3.57
C VAL A 140 -2.37 -13.50 3.06
N ALA A 141 -2.57 -12.28 3.58
CA ALA A 141 -3.62 -11.39 3.12
C ALA A 141 -3.00 -10.12 2.53
N PHE A 142 -3.45 -9.75 1.34
CA PHE A 142 -2.99 -8.53 0.67
C PHE A 142 -4.07 -7.95 -0.23
N ASN A 143 -3.90 -6.68 -0.59
CA ASN A 143 -4.73 -6.04 -1.59
C ASN A 143 -3.89 -5.49 -2.75
N LEU A 144 -4.55 -5.40 -3.90
CA LEU A 144 -4.03 -4.76 -5.11
C LEU A 144 -5.00 -3.66 -5.51
N TRP A 145 -4.47 -2.49 -5.80
CA TRP A 145 -5.27 -1.41 -6.34
C TRP A 145 -5.62 -1.69 -7.80
N TRP A 146 -6.78 -1.20 -8.27
CA TRP A 146 -7.34 -1.43 -9.59
C TRP A 146 -6.35 -1.34 -10.76
N HIS A 147 -5.50 -0.32 -10.79
CA HIS A 147 -4.52 -0.09 -11.85
C HIS A 147 -3.36 -1.10 -11.88
N HIS A 148 -3.27 -1.97 -10.87
CA HIS A 148 -2.29 -3.05 -10.78
C HIS A 148 -2.90 -4.42 -11.06
N TRP A 149 -4.23 -4.47 -11.20
CA TRP A 149 -4.97 -5.73 -11.32
C TRP A 149 -5.85 -5.82 -12.57
N GLU A 150 -6.60 -4.76 -12.89
CA GLU A 150 -7.55 -4.75 -14.01
C GLU A 150 -7.25 -3.63 -15.00
N GLU A 151 -7.10 -3.97 -16.28
CA GLU A 151 -6.88 -2.98 -17.33
C GLU A 151 -8.10 -2.09 -17.58
N THR A 152 -9.30 -2.63 -17.39
CA THR A 152 -10.57 -1.92 -17.55
C THR A 152 -10.82 -0.84 -16.48
N ALA A 153 -10.15 -0.95 -15.34
CA ALA A 153 -10.28 -0.02 -14.24
C ALA A 153 -9.35 1.20 -14.33
N LYS A 154 -8.60 1.35 -15.43
CA LYS A 154 -7.63 2.45 -15.65
C LYS A 154 -8.21 3.86 -15.54
N ARG A 155 -9.54 4.02 -15.57
CA ARG A 155 -10.22 5.32 -15.48
C ARG A 155 -10.75 5.69 -14.10
N ALA A 156 -10.73 4.75 -13.16
CA ALA A 156 -11.06 5.09 -11.78
C ALA A 156 -9.94 5.94 -11.18
N MET A 157 -10.26 6.92 -10.37
CA MET A 157 -9.33 7.90 -9.77
C MET A 157 -8.65 8.85 -10.77
N GLU A 158 -9.26 9.16 -11.90
CA GLU A 158 -8.77 10.21 -12.81
C GLU A 158 -9.49 11.56 -12.63
N GLY A 159 -10.55 11.61 -11.83
CA GLY A 159 -11.33 12.83 -11.60
C GLY A 159 -10.52 14.01 -11.04
N TRP A 160 -9.45 13.73 -10.27
CA TRP A 160 -8.49 14.76 -9.85
C TRP A 160 -7.78 15.39 -11.04
N ARG A 161 -7.53 14.63 -12.12
CA ARG A 161 -6.86 15.12 -13.33
C ARG A 161 -7.73 16.13 -14.06
N ASP A 162 -9.00 15.84 -14.25
CA ASP A 162 -9.93 16.75 -14.95
C ASP A 162 -10.03 18.08 -14.21
N VAL A 163 -10.10 18.05 -12.87
CA VAL A 163 -10.10 19.25 -12.04
C VAL A 163 -8.77 20.00 -12.14
N ALA A 164 -7.65 19.32 -12.06
CA ALA A 164 -6.32 19.92 -12.15
C ALA A 164 -6.08 20.54 -13.54
N GLU A 165 -6.49 19.86 -14.62
CA GLU A 165 -6.41 20.36 -15.98
C GLU A 165 -7.23 21.64 -16.17
N SER A 166 -8.44 21.71 -15.59
CA SER A 166 -9.27 22.92 -15.65
C SER A 166 -8.56 24.10 -14.98
N VAL A 167 -8.04 23.91 -13.77
CA VAL A 167 -7.34 24.97 -13.03
C VAL A 167 -6.06 25.41 -13.73
N CYS A 168 -5.26 24.48 -14.22
CA CYS A 168 -4.04 24.81 -14.95
C CYS A 168 -4.34 25.54 -16.27
N ARG A 169 -5.42 25.17 -16.96
CA ARG A 169 -5.88 25.86 -18.18
C ARG A 169 -6.33 27.30 -17.88
N GLU A 170 -7.11 27.52 -16.82
CA GLU A 170 -7.52 28.85 -16.36
C GLU A 170 -6.31 29.73 -16.03
N ALA A 171 -5.27 29.12 -15.42
CA ALA A 171 -4.01 29.80 -15.10
C ALA A 171 -3.05 29.94 -16.29
N GLN A 172 -3.40 29.43 -17.48
CA GLN A 172 -2.54 29.35 -18.67
C GLN A 172 -1.20 28.65 -18.44
N LEU A 173 -1.21 27.63 -17.59
CA LEU A 173 -0.04 26.82 -17.22
C LEU A 173 -0.24 25.36 -17.66
N PRO A 174 0.83 24.67 -18.12
CA PRO A 174 0.73 23.26 -18.47
C PRO A 174 0.60 22.37 -17.23
N LEU A 175 -0.35 21.44 -17.23
CA LEU A 175 -0.40 20.41 -16.17
C LEU A 175 0.79 19.46 -16.33
N HIS A 176 1.58 19.32 -15.28
CA HIS A 176 2.63 18.33 -15.21
C HIS A 176 2.03 16.98 -14.79
N VAL A 177 1.72 16.14 -15.77
CA VAL A 177 1.28 14.76 -15.52
C VAL A 177 2.50 13.95 -15.14
N LEU A 178 2.48 13.40 -13.93
CA LEU A 178 3.52 12.48 -13.50
C LEU A 178 3.45 11.20 -14.34
N PRO A 179 4.60 10.72 -14.85
CA PRO A 179 4.61 9.44 -15.52
C PRO A 179 4.09 8.38 -14.56
N SER A 180 3.19 7.51 -15.04
CA SER A 180 2.75 6.37 -14.25
C SER A 180 3.97 5.51 -13.93
N ARG A 181 4.41 5.50 -12.67
CA ARG A 181 5.44 4.60 -12.15
C ARG A 181 4.83 3.25 -11.77
N THR A 182 3.72 2.92 -12.36
CA THR A 182 2.94 1.73 -12.07
C THR A 182 3.74 0.50 -12.48
N PRO A 183 3.98 -0.44 -11.58
CA PRO A 183 4.48 -1.77 -11.94
C PRO A 183 3.56 -2.40 -12.99
N ILE A 184 4.09 -3.36 -13.74
CA ILE A 184 3.31 -4.13 -14.71
C ILE A 184 2.07 -4.69 -14.01
N PRO A 185 0.86 -4.50 -14.57
CA PRO A 185 -0.35 -5.07 -13.99
C PRO A 185 -0.20 -6.58 -13.79
N LYS A 186 -0.56 -7.05 -12.61
CA LYS A 186 -0.53 -8.47 -12.29
C LYS A 186 -1.84 -9.10 -12.72
N THR A 187 -1.78 -10.29 -13.28
CA THR A 187 -2.99 -11.03 -13.65
C THR A 187 -3.34 -12.04 -12.55
N ARG A 188 -4.62 -12.42 -12.48
CA ARG A 188 -5.09 -13.47 -11.58
C ARG A 188 -4.37 -14.79 -11.83
N ILE A 189 -4.07 -15.08 -13.08
CA ILE A 189 -3.36 -16.31 -13.47
C ILE A 189 -1.92 -16.30 -12.93
N GLU A 190 -1.20 -15.19 -13.11
CA GLU A 190 0.17 -15.06 -12.59
C GLU A 190 0.20 -15.18 -11.07
N LEU A 191 -0.71 -14.49 -10.37
CA LEU A 191 -0.84 -14.56 -8.93
C LEU A 191 -1.09 -16.00 -8.45
N THR A 192 -2.11 -16.66 -9.03
CA THR A 192 -2.52 -18.01 -8.64
C THR A 192 -1.41 -19.03 -8.94
N ASN A 193 -0.72 -18.88 -10.06
CA ASN A 193 0.39 -19.77 -10.42
C ASN A 193 1.59 -19.59 -9.50
N ALA A 194 1.98 -18.33 -9.22
CA ALA A 194 3.09 -18.05 -8.31
C ALA A 194 2.78 -18.54 -6.90
N SER A 195 1.60 -18.23 -6.35
CA SER A 195 1.22 -18.67 -5.01
C SER A 195 1.22 -20.20 -4.89
N ARG A 196 0.63 -20.93 -5.84
CA ARG A 196 0.57 -22.39 -5.84
C ARG A 196 1.94 -23.05 -5.91
N ARG A 197 2.85 -22.54 -6.77
CA ARG A 197 4.22 -23.07 -6.87
C ARG A 197 4.97 -23.02 -5.55
N HIS A 198 4.61 -22.10 -4.69
CA HIS A 198 5.24 -21.93 -3.38
C HIS A 198 4.37 -22.43 -2.21
N GLY A 199 3.38 -23.28 -2.50
CA GLY A 199 2.59 -23.96 -1.48
C GLY A 199 1.54 -23.09 -0.80
N PHE A 200 0.96 -22.12 -1.52
CA PHE A 200 -0.18 -21.31 -1.05
C PHE A 200 -1.42 -21.61 -1.88
N GLU A 201 -2.55 -21.74 -1.21
CA GLU A 201 -3.86 -21.88 -1.81
C GLU A 201 -4.66 -20.56 -1.65
N LEU A 202 -5.35 -20.13 -2.70
CA LEU A 202 -6.27 -19.01 -2.65
C LEU A 202 -7.56 -19.44 -1.96
N LEU A 203 -7.86 -18.86 -0.79
CA LEU A 203 -9.08 -19.13 -0.04
C LEU A 203 -10.21 -18.18 -0.42
N SER A 204 -9.92 -16.90 -0.60
CA SER A 204 -10.93 -15.92 -0.98
C SER A 204 -10.32 -14.75 -1.77
N GLU A 205 -11.18 -14.15 -2.59
CA GLU A 205 -10.92 -12.97 -3.39
C GLU A 205 -12.16 -12.07 -3.31
N HIS A 206 -11.96 -10.80 -2.97
CA HIS A 206 -13.04 -9.82 -2.86
C HIS A 206 -12.65 -8.54 -3.59
N ARG A 207 -13.53 -8.06 -4.46
CA ARG A 207 -13.41 -6.77 -5.11
C ARG A 207 -14.26 -5.75 -4.35
N ASP A 208 -13.63 -4.71 -3.88
CA ASP A 208 -14.26 -3.66 -3.11
C ASP A 208 -14.19 -2.32 -3.87
N GLU A 209 -15.25 -1.52 -3.75
CA GLU A 209 -15.28 -0.15 -4.25
C GLU A 209 -15.48 0.80 -3.08
N TYR A 210 -14.60 1.79 -2.98
CA TYR A 210 -14.63 2.80 -1.94
C TYR A 210 -15.00 4.15 -2.56
N PRO A 211 -16.13 4.77 -2.19
CA PRO A 211 -16.42 6.14 -2.59
C PRO A 211 -15.38 7.06 -1.96
N THR A 212 -14.46 7.55 -2.78
CA THR A 212 -13.28 8.28 -2.32
C THR A 212 -13.38 9.74 -2.78
N PRO A 213 -13.19 10.72 -1.90
CA PRO A 213 -13.13 12.12 -2.30
C PRO A 213 -12.03 12.36 -3.33
N ILE A 214 -12.34 13.09 -4.40
CA ILE A 214 -11.34 13.48 -5.44
C ILE A 214 -10.15 14.20 -4.81
N GLY A 215 -10.38 14.97 -3.74
CA GLY A 215 -9.32 15.60 -2.95
C GLY A 215 -8.25 14.65 -2.43
N PHE A 216 -8.58 13.37 -2.20
CA PHE A 216 -7.59 12.34 -1.87
C PHE A 216 -6.58 12.14 -3.02
N GLY A 217 -7.07 12.00 -4.25
CA GLY A 217 -6.21 11.87 -5.42
C GLY A 217 -5.32 13.10 -5.62
N VAL A 218 -5.86 14.29 -5.37
CA VAL A 218 -5.11 15.56 -5.38
C VAL A 218 -3.98 15.55 -4.36
N ASP A 219 -4.27 15.23 -3.10
CA ASP A 219 -3.26 15.17 -2.04
C ASP A 219 -2.20 14.08 -2.29
N PHE A 220 -2.63 12.94 -2.83
CA PHE A 220 -1.70 11.85 -3.18
C PHE A 220 -0.70 12.28 -4.25
N GLN A 221 -1.16 12.96 -5.29
CA GLN A 221 -0.30 13.50 -6.34
C GLN A 221 0.54 14.67 -5.85
N ALA A 222 0.01 15.49 -4.94
CA ALA A 222 0.70 16.64 -4.38
C ALA A 222 1.91 16.29 -3.48
N MET A 223 2.07 15.02 -3.10
CA MET A 223 3.32 14.54 -2.46
C MET A 223 4.52 14.68 -3.40
N GLU A 224 4.32 14.78 -4.71
CA GLU A 224 5.39 15.05 -5.66
C GLU A 224 5.73 16.54 -5.69
N PRO A 225 7.01 16.91 -5.53
CA PRO A 225 7.40 18.31 -5.40
C PRO A 225 7.14 19.15 -6.65
N ASN A 226 7.06 18.50 -7.81
CA ASN A 226 6.87 19.17 -9.10
C ASN A 226 5.42 19.18 -9.61
N TRP A 227 4.49 18.63 -8.85
CA TRP A 227 3.09 18.60 -9.23
C TRP A 227 2.32 19.78 -8.58
N PRO A 228 1.32 20.43 -9.19
CA PRO A 228 0.77 20.17 -10.53
C PRO A 228 1.51 20.83 -11.69
N VAL A 229 2.42 21.74 -11.45
CA VAL A 229 3.16 22.50 -12.47
C VAL A 229 4.65 22.43 -12.20
N LYS A 230 5.40 21.83 -13.13
CA LYS A 230 6.84 21.69 -13.00
C LYS A 230 7.55 23.05 -13.06
N GLY A 231 8.43 23.31 -12.08
CA GLY A 231 9.26 24.50 -12.06
C GLY A 231 8.51 25.79 -11.71
N CYS A 232 7.25 25.72 -11.24
CA CYS A 232 6.56 26.90 -10.74
C CYS A 232 7.07 27.31 -9.34
N ALA A 233 6.91 28.57 -9.00
CA ALA A 233 7.20 29.07 -7.65
C ALA A 233 6.30 28.40 -6.62
N PRO A 234 6.78 28.15 -5.37
CA PRO A 234 6.00 27.48 -4.33
C PRO A 234 4.63 28.13 -4.06
N GLU A 235 4.55 29.44 -4.09
CA GLU A 235 3.32 30.21 -3.85
C GLU A 235 2.29 29.97 -4.95
N VAL A 236 2.75 29.90 -6.22
CA VAL A 236 1.88 29.59 -7.37
C VAL A 236 1.37 28.16 -7.26
N ARG A 237 2.24 27.23 -6.89
CA ARG A 237 1.86 25.83 -6.67
C ARG A 237 0.82 25.68 -5.58
N GLU A 238 0.99 26.36 -4.45
CA GLU A 238 0.06 26.33 -3.33
C GLU A 238 -1.31 26.92 -3.71
N ALA A 239 -1.33 28.04 -4.43
CA ALA A 239 -2.56 28.65 -4.94
C ALA A 239 -3.32 27.72 -5.90
N LEU A 240 -2.59 27.03 -6.81
CA LEU A 240 -3.19 26.05 -7.72
C LEU A 240 -3.77 24.85 -6.95
N LEU A 241 -3.06 24.31 -5.98
CA LEU A 241 -3.53 23.21 -5.15
C LEU A 241 -4.78 23.59 -4.36
N THR A 242 -4.81 24.79 -3.77
CA THR A 242 -5.98 25.31 -3.07
C THR A 242 -7.19 25.38 -4.00
N ARG A 243 -7.01 25.92 -5.21
CA ARG A 243 -8.09 26.03 -6.20
C ARG A 243 -8.58 24.67 -6.67
N ILE A 244 -7.67 23.71 -6.87
CA ILE A 244 -8.03 22.34 -7.23
C ILE A 244 -8.87 21.69 -6.11
N HIS A 245 -8.49 21.88 -4.85
CA HIS A 245 -9.25 21.37 -3.70
C HIS A 245 -10.65 21.98 -3.60
N GLU A 246 -10.78 23.30 -3.82
CA GLU A 246 -12.09 23.96 -3.84
C GLU A 246 -13.03 23.34 -4.88
N LEU A 247 -12.52 23.12 -6.11
CA LEU A 247 -13.30 22.56 -7.20
C LEU A 247 -13.55 21.03 -7.05
N ALA A 248 -12.71 20.35 -6.28
CA ALA A 248 -12.87 18.93 -5.94
C ALA A 248 -13.83 18.71 -4.76
N GLN A 249 -14.18 19.76 -4.02
CA GLN A 249 -15.00 19.64 -2.81
C GLN A 249 -16.35 18.98 -3.11
N GLY A 250 -16.71 17.97 -2.29
CA GLY A 250 -17.94 17.22 -2.41
C GLY A 250 -18.01 16.23 -3.57
N LYS A 251 -17.00 16.16 -4.43
CA LYS A 251 -16.93 15.19 -5.52
C LYS A 251 -16.30 13.88 -5.06
N LEU A 252 -16.91 12.78 -5.45
CA LEU A 252 -16.43 11.43 -5.16
C LEU A 252 -16.07 10.70 -6.45
N GLU A 253 -15.11 9.80 -6.36
CA GLU A 253 -14.78 8.83 -7.39
C GLU A 253 -14.55 7.45 -6.74
N PRO A 254 -14.78 6.33 -7.45
CA PRO A 254 -14.53 5.03 -6.88
C PRO A 254 -13.03 4.72 -6.84
N LEU A 255 -12.51 4.37 -5.67
CA LEU A 255 -11.26 3.61 -5.57
C LEU A 255 -11.62 2.14 -5.55
N VAL A 256 -11.10 1.39 -6.50
CA VAL A 256 -11.32 -0.06 -6.59
C VAL A 256 -10.08 -0.79 -6.07
N SER A 257 -10.30 -1.75 -5.20
CA SER A 257 -9.25 -2.60 -4.66
C SER A 257 -9.72 -4.05 -4.63
N THR A 258 -8.83 -4.98 -5.00
CA THR A 258 -9.09 -6.41 -4.85
C THR A 258 -8.21 -6.95 -3.74
N ARG A 259 -8.81 -7.59 -2.75
CA ARG A 259 -8.13 -8.21 -1.63
C ARG A 259 -8.18 -9.72 -1.73
N PHE A 260 -7.12 -10.35 -1.29
CA PHE A 260 -6.88 -11.79 -1.40
C PHE A 260 -6.51 -12.36 -0.04
N LEU A 261 -7.03 -13.54 0.26
CA LEU A 261 -6.57 -14.38 1.35
C LEU A 261 -6.02 -15.69 0.79
N LEU A 262 -4.78 -15.99 1.12
CA LEU A 262 -4.15 -17.27 0.83
C LEU A 262 -3.80 -17.99 2.12
N GLN A 263 -3.76 -19.32 2.06
CA GLN A 263 -3.28 -20.15 3.16
C GLN A 263 -2.10 -21.00 2.70
N ARG A 264 -1.07 -21.07 3.55
CA ARG A 264 0.03 -21.99 3.32
C ARG A 264 -0.43 -23.42 3.54
N THR A 265 -0.20 -24.30 2.58
CA THR A 265 -0.56 -25.71 2.70
C THR A 265 0.21 -26.39 3.84
N THR A 266 -0.44 -27.34 4.52
CA THR A 266 0.16 -28.11 5.61
C THR A 266 0.99 -29.28 5.11
N GLU A 267 0.76 -29.71 3.85
CA GLU A 267 1.55 -30.77 3.20
C GLU A 267 2.70 -30.15 2.43
N GLY A 268 3.94 -30.45 2.86
CA GLY A 268 5.13 -30.17 2.06
C GLY A 268 5.10 -31.02 0.79
N ARG A 269 5.05 -30.40 -0.37
CA ARG A 269 5.38 -31.07 -1.64
C ARG A 269 6.88 -31.09 -1.82
#